data_a45b7275c1d7bb91d01f21a11aa3391e
#
_entry.id   a45b7275c1d7bb91d01f21a11aa3391e
#
_cell.length_a   1.000
_cell.length_b   1.000
_cell.length_c   1.000
_cell.angle_alpha   90.00
_cell.angle_beta   90.00
_cell.angle_gamma   90.00
#
_symmetry.space_group_name_H-M   'P 1'
#
loop_
_entity.id
_entity.type
_entity.pdbx_description
1 polymer ?
#
loop_
_entity_poly.entity_id
_entity_poly.type
_entity_poly.pdbx_seq_one_letter_code
_entity_poly.pdbx_strand_id
1 'polypeptide(L)'
;MKNFWKKYHKWVGLFFSFFILMFCFSGIVLNHRTLFSKAEVSRNWMPESYHYKNWNNGIIKGTLRLPDGKILAYGNAGVWKTDSCFATFADFNRGLAEGIDNRKISNIVRVANNDIWCAGLYSIYLLNHDSWKEY
;
A
#
# COMPACT_ATOMS: atom_id res chain seq x y z
N MET A 1 45.57 -12.83 31.99
CA MET A 1 44.48 -13.40 31.13
C MET A 1 43.05 -13.02 31.57
N LYS A 2 42.69 -13.01 32.85
CA LYS A 2 41.32 -12.65 33.32
C LYS A 2 40.79 -11.25 32.87
N ASN A 3 41.68 -10.24 32.79
CA ASN A 3 41.28 -8.88 32.43
C ASN A 3 41.03 -8.70 30.93
N PHE A 4 41.66 -9.50 30.07
CA PHE A 4 41.48 -9.51 28.63
C PHE A 4 40.08 -9.99 28.26
N TRP A 5 39.62 -11.10 28.83
CA TRP A 5 38.29 -11.65 28.61
C TRP A 5 37.18 -10.70 29.04
N LYS A 6 37.33 -10.01 30.19
CA LYS A 6 36.34 -9.01 30.65
C LYS A 6 36.21 -7.83 29.68
N LYS A 7 37.34 -7.36 29.13
CA LYS A 7 37.34 -6.24 28.17
C LYS A 7 36.64 -6.63 26.88
N TYR A 8 36.97 -7.78 26.31
CA TYR A 8 36.32 -8.24 25.07
C TYR A 8 34.84 -8.56 25.25
N HIS A 9 34.47 -9.23 26.32
CA HIS A 9 33.09 -9.53 26.67
C HIS A 9 32.22 -8.26 26.73
N LYS A 10 32.74 -7.18 27.28
CA LYS A 10 32.04 -5.89 27.35
C LYS A 10 31.77 -5.32 25.95
N TRP A 11 32.76 -5.31 25.08
CA TRP A 11 32.59 -4.79 23.70
C TRP A 11 31.74 -5.67 22.82
N VAL A 12 31.93 -6.96 22.92
CA VAL A 12 31.08 -7.93 22.19
C VAL A 12 29.62 -7.85 22.66
N GLY A 13 29.41 -7.75 23.98
CA GLY A 13 28.06 -7.57 24.53
C GLY A 13 27.40 -6.26 24.06
N LEU A 14 28.17 -5.16 24.03
CA LEU A 14 27.66 -3.88 23.50
C LEU A 14 27.28 -3.97 22.01
N PHE A 15 28.10 -4.65 21.21
CA PHE A 15 27.84 -4.87 19.80
C PHE A 15 26.55 -5.68 19.58
N PHE A 16 26.41 -6.80 20.27
CA PHE A 16 25.21 -7.63 20.16
C PHE A 16 23.96 -6.95 20.71
N SER A 17 24.07 -6.17 21.79
CA SER A 17 22.93 -5.43 22.33
C SER A 17 22.38 -4.40 21.34
N PHE A 18 23.23 -3.78 20.53
CA PHE A 18 22.78 -2.89 19.45
C PHE A 18 21.89 -3.63 18.43
N PHE A 19 22.30 -4.83 18.00
CA PHE A 19 21.48 -5.63 17.08
C PHE A 19 20.16 -6.09 17.71
N ILE A 20 20.21 -6.51 18.99
CA ILE A 20 18.99 -6.91 19.70
C ILE A 20 18.01 -5.74 19.77
N LEU A 21 18.47 -4.53 20.11
CA LEU A 21 17.62 -3.34 20.14
C LEU A 21 17.06 -3.01 18.77
N MET A 22 17.87 -3.13 17.71
CA MET A 22 17.42 -2.91 16.34
C MET A 22 16.32 -3.92 15.94
N PHE A 23 16.47 -5.20 16.27
CA PHE A 23 15.46 -6.22 16.00
C PHE A 23 14.20 -6.01 16.83
N CYS A 24 14.31 -5.64 18.10
CA CYS A 24 13.15 -5.30 18.94
C CYS A 24 12.38 -4.11 18.35
N PHE A 25 13.08 -3.06 17.96
CA PHE A 25 12.46 -1.89 17.32
C PHE A 25 11.77 -2.26 16.02
N SER A 26 12.44 -3.02 15.16
CA SER A 26 11.84 -3.53 13.91
C SER A 26 10.58 -4.37 14.19
N GLY A 27 10.62 -5.24 15.21
CA GLY A 27 9.46 -6.04 15.61
C GLY A 27 8.27 -5.18 16.08
N ILE A 28 8.54 -4.12 16.85
CA ILE A 28 7.49 -3.16 17.28
C ILE A 28 6.87 -2.48 16.06
N VAL A 29 7.70 -1.98 15.12
CA VAL A 29 7.22 -1.33 13.90
C VAL A 29 6.35 -2.27 13.07
N LEU A 30 6.78 -3.52 12.89
CA LEU A 30 6.03 -4.51 12.13
C LEU A 30 4.71 -4.89 12.81
N ASN A 31 4.70 -4.99 14.13
CA ASN A 31 3.50 -5.35 14.89
C ASN A 31 2.46 -4.21 14.93
N HIS A 32 2.93 -2.96 14.88
CA HIS A 32 2.06 -1.77 14.84
C HIS A 32 1.94 -1.18 13.42
N ARG A 33 1.79 -2.05 12.44
CA ARG A 33 1.75 -1.69 11.02
C ARG A 33 0.73 -0.60 10.69
N THR A 34 -0.43 -0.60 11.33
CA THR A 34 -1.50 0.40 11.10
C THR A 34 -1.08 1.83 11.47
N LEU A 35 -0.22 2.00 12.47
CA LEU A 35 0.33 3.31 12.84
C LEU A 35 1.36 3.80 11.82
N PHE A 36 2.20 2.89 11.33
CA PHE A 36 3.28 3.23 10.40
C PHE A 36 2.85 3.27 8.94
N SER A 37 1.77 2.57 8.56
CA SER A 37 1.23 2.60 7.20
C SER A 37 0.66 3.95 6.79
N LYS A 38 0.33 4.81 7.77
CA LYS A 38 -0.10 6.20 7.54
C LYS A 38 1.07 7.13 7.20
N ALA A 39 2.30 6.77 7.55
CA ALA A 39 3.50 7.52 7.18
C ALA A 39 3.84 7.24 5.71
N GLU A 40 3.16 7.90 4.79
CA GLU A 40 3.48 7.84 3.37
C GLU A 40 4.80 8.56 3.10
N VAL A 41 5.85 7.81 2.84
CA VAL A 41 7.06 8.36 2.25
C VAL A 41 6.77 8.59 0.77
N SER A 42 6.93 9.84 0.30
CA SER A 42 6.74 10.17 -1.10
C SER A 42 7.61 9.26 -1.98
N ARG A 43 6.99 8.52 -2.90
CA ARG A 43 7.70 7.67 -3.85
C ARG A 43 8.56 8.45 -4.84
N ASN A 44 8.43 9.77 -4.89
CA ASN A 44 9.31 10.63 -5.70
C ASN A 44 10.79 10.53 -5.29
N TRP A 45 11.07 10.00 -4.10
CA TRP A 45 12.45 9.74 -3.63
C TRP A 45 12.99 8.39 -4.08
N MET A 46 12.16 7.55 -4.68
CA MET A 46 12.54 6.25 -5.20
C MET A 46 12.89 6.33 -6.69
N PRO A 47 13.66 5.38 -7.23
CA PRO A 47 13.88 5.25 -8.68
C PRO A 47 12.55 5.20 -9.44
N GLU A 48 12.53 5.68 -10.68
CA GLU A 48 11.31 5.76 -11.52
C GLU A 48 10.56 4.42 -11.66
N SER A 49 11.27 3.31 -11.59
CA SER A 49 10.68 1.96 -11.61
C SER A 49 9.71 1.70 -10.45
N TYR A 50 9.80 2.46 -9.37
CA TYR A 50 8.94 2.33 -8.18
C TYR A 50 7.86 3.42 -8.10
N HIS A 51 7.80 4.32 -9.08
CA HIS A 51 6.75 5.34 -9.14
C HIS A 51 5.40 4.69 -9.49
N TYR A 52 4.30 5.30 -9.02
CA TYR A 52 2.93 4.82 -9.31
C TYR A 52 2.58 4.83 -10.80
N LYS A 53 3.32 5.57 -11.62
CA LYS A 53 3.17 5.59 -13.08
C LYS A 53 3.69 4.32 -13.76
N ASN A 54 4.46 3.53 -13.05
CA ASN A 54 5.02 2.29 -13.58
C ASN A 54 4.19 1.09 -13.11
N TRP A 55 3.46 0.49 -14.04
CA TRP A 55 2.58 -0.65 -13.81
C TRP A 55 3.31 -1.93 -13.39
N ASN A 56 4.62 -2.01 -13.59
CA ASN A 56 5.43 -3.16 -13.18
C ASN A 56 5.40 -3.41 -11.68
N ASN A 57 5.07 -2.39 -10.88
CA ASN A 57 4.99 -2.49 -9.43
C ASN A 57 3.56 -2.60 -8.88
N GLY A 58 2.56 -2.44 -9.75
CA GLY A 58 1.15 -2.60 -9.40
C GLY A 58 0.65 -3.94 -9.92
N ILE A 59 0.39 -4.90 -9.04
CA ILE A 59 -0.31 -6.10 -9.46
C ILE A 59 -1.77 -5.72 -9.67
N ILE A 60 -2.19 -5.65 -10.93
CA ILE A 60 -3.60 -5.53 -11.30
C ILE A 60 -4.26 -6.86 -10.95
N LYS A 61 -5.25 -6.83 -10.07
CA LYS A 61 -6.05 -7.99 -9.67
C LYS A 61 -7.25 -8.19 -10.56
N GLY A 62 -7.77 -7.11 -11.10
CA GLY A 62 -8.91 -7.16 -11.98
C GLY A 62 -9.25 -5.83 -12.61
N THR A 63 -10.24 -5.87 -13.48
CA THR A 63 -10.78 -4.69 -14.17
C THR A 63 -12.29 -4.72 -14.16
N LEU A 64 -12.91 -3.54 -14.12
CA LEU A 64 -14.35 -3.37 -14.27
C LEU A 64 -14.64 -2.36 -15.39
N ARG A 65 -15.41 -2.74 -16.39
CA ARG A 65 -15.85 -1.83 -17.45
C ARG A 65 -17.02 -0.99 -16.97
N LEU A 66 -16.89 0.32 -17.09
CA LEU A 66 -17.93 1.30 -16.80
C LEU A 66 -18.90 1.46 -17.99
N PRO A 67 -20.13 1.96 -17.76
CA PRO A 67 -21.10 2.22 -18.83
C PRO A 67 -20.62 3.23 -19.86
N ASP A 68 -19.75 4.16 -19.47
CA ASP A 68 -19.13 5.18 -20.34
C ASP A 68 -18.01 4.63 -21.25
N GLY A 69 -17.77 3.32 -21.20
CA GLY A 69 -16.74 2.63 -21.98
C GLY A 69 -15.35 2.67 -21.37
N LYS A 70 -15.13 3.43 -20.29
CA LYS A 70 -13.89 3.44 -19.52
C LYS A 70 -13.74 2.19 -18.68
N ILE A 71 -12.54 1.92 -18.22
CA ILE A 71 -12.22 0.75 -17.42
C ILE A 71 -11.62 1.21 -16.10
N LEU A 72 -12.08 0.63 -14.99
CA LEU A 72 -11.42 0.72 -13.70
C LEU A 72 -10.48 -0.48 -13.58
N ALA A 73 -9.18 -0.23 -13.47
CA ALA A 73 -8.17 -1.23 -13.13
C ALA A 73 -7.85 -1.11 -11.64
N TYR A 74 -7.87 -2.20 -10.92
CA TYR A 74 -7.66 -2.19 -9.47
C TYR A 74 -6.69 -3.27 -9.01
N GLY A 75 -6.04 -3.02 -7.89
CA GLY A 75 -5.08 -3.94 -7.33
C GLY A 75 -4.38 -3.41 -6.08
N ASN A 76 -3.13 -3.78 -5.89
CA ASN A 76 -2.37 -3.40 -4.70
C ASN A 76 -1.99 -1.92 -4.63
N ALA A 77 -2.05 -1.20 -5.76
CA ALA A 77 -1.72 0.22 -5.84
C ALA A 77 -2.96 1.14 -5.87
N GLY A 78 -4.15 0.60 -5.64
CA GLY A 78 -5.41 1.34 -5.65
C GLY A 78 -6.25 1.08 -6.89
N VAL A 79 -7.06 2.09 -7.24
CA VAL A 79 -7.95 2.09 -8.39
C VAL A 79 -7.46 3.12 -9.41
N TRP A 80 -7.46 2.74 -10.66
CA TRP A 80 -7.04 3.57 -11.78
C TRP A 80 -8.09 3.54 -12.86
N LYS A 81 -8.41 4.72 -13.40
CA LYS A 81 -9.34 4.85 -14.52
C LYS A 81 -8.53 4.89 -15.81
N THR A 82 -8.87 4.03 -16.76
CA THR A 82 -8.16 3.90 -18.03
C THR A 82 -9.13 3.85 -19.19
N ASP A 83 -8.63 4.08 -20.40
CA ASP A 83 -9.37 3.90 -21.64
C ASP A 83 -9.42 2.40 -22.03
N SER A 84 -10.18 2.10 -23.08
CA SER A 84 -10.34 0.74 -23.59
C SER A 84 -9.05 0.14 -24.18
N CYS A 85 -8.09 0.98 -24.52
CA CYS A 85 -6.78 0.58 -25.07
C CYS A 85 -5.68 0.50 -24.02
N PHE A 86 -5.96 0.82 -22.75
CA PHE A 86 -4.98 0.91 -21.66
C PHE A 86 -3.81 1.85 -21.96
N ALA A 87 -4.05 2.89 -22.76
CA ALA A 87 -3.01 3.84 -23.14
C ALA A 87 -2.81 4.95 -22.11
N THR A 88 -3.89 5.34 -21.44
CA THR A 88 -3.86 6.42 -20.44
C THR A 88 -4.40 5.93 -19.10
N PHE A 89 -3.76 6.35 -18.01
CA PHE A 89 -4.17 6.00 -16.67
C PHE A 89 -4.30 7.25 -15.80
N ALA A 90 -5.46 7.40 -15.17
CA ALA A 90 -5.72 8.45 -14.20
C ALA A 90 -5.91 7.84 -12.82
N ASP A 91 -5.34 8.46 -11.80
CA ASP A 91 -5.58 8.08 -10.41
C ASP A 91 -7.07 8.23 -10.07
N PHE A 92 -7.66 7.20 -9.48
CA PHE A 92 -9.07 7.17 -9.10
C PHE A 92 -9.25 6.74 -7.63
N ASN A 93 -8.30 7.15 -6.77
CA ASN A 93 -8.26 6.79 -5.35
C ASN A 93 -8.95 7.81 -4.43
N ARG A 94 -9.54 8.87 -4.97
CA ARG A 94 -10.18 9.93 -4.18
C ARG A 94 -11.27 9.36 -3.28
N GLY A 95 -11.13 9.59 -1.95
CA GLY A 95 -12.07 9.11 -0.94
C GLY A 95 -11.72 7.75 -0.32
N LEU A 96 -10.71 7.05 -0.83
CA LEU A 96 -10.13 5.91 -0.10
C LEU A 96 -9.34 6.44 1.11
N ALA A 97 -9.34 5.68 2.19
CA ALA A 97 -8.54 6.02 3.37
C ALA A 97 -7.04 6.07 3.03
N GLU A 98 -6.32 6.95 3.72
CA GLU A 98 -4.89 7.12 3.53
C GLU A 98 -4.09 5.89 3.99
N GLY A 99 -2.96 5.67 3.34
CA GLY A 99 -2.02 4.60 3.67
C GLY A 99 -1.97 3.48 2.63
N ILE A 100 -0.81 2.85 2.51
CA ILE A 100 -0.52 1.83 1.49
C ILE A 100 -1.48 0.63 1.61
N ASP A 101 -1.82 0.22 2.83
CA ASP A 101 -2.70 -0.93 3.05
C ASP A 101 -4.16 -0.61 2.70
N ASN A 102 -4.60 0.62 2.86
CA ASN A 102 -5.95 1.05 2.50
C ASN A 102 -6.15 1.18 0.98
N ARG A 103 -5.06 1.31 0.24
CA ARG A 103 -5.07 1.27 -1.23
C ARG A 103 -5.08 -0.13 -1.83
N LYS A 104 -4.96 -1.18 -1.01
CA LYS A 104 -5.04 -2.56 -1.49
C LYS A 104 -6.48 -2.94 -1.75
N ILE A 105 -6.87 -2.90 -3.01
CA ILE A 105 -8.20 -3.28 -3.46
C ILE A 105 -8.22 -4.76 -3.81
N SER A 106 -9.18 -5.47 -3.24
CA SER A 106 -9.37 -6.89 -3.46
C SER A 106 -10.30 -7.15 -4.63
N ASN A 107 -11.39 -6.38 -4.71
CA ASN A 107 -12.38 -6.53 -5.77
C ASN A 107 -13.20 -5.25 -5.99
N ILE A 108 -13.68 -5.06 -7.20
CA ILE A 108 -14.68 -4.03 -7.55
C ILE A 108 -15.80 -4.71 -8.29
N VAL A 109 -17.03 -4.50 -7.85
CA VAL A 109 -18.22 -5.10 -8.45
C VAL A 109 -19.27 -4.04 -8.75
N ARG A 110 -20.04 -4.25 -9.83
CA ARG A 110 -21.22 -3.46 -10.14
C ARG A 110 -22.46 -4.28 -9.81
N VAL A 111 -23.36 -3.70 -9.03
CA VAL A 111 -24.62 -4.32 -8.62
C VAL A 111 -25.75 -3.94 -9.58
N ALA A 112 -26.89 -4.63 -9.49
CA ALA A 112 -28.03 -4.49 -10.42
C ALA A 112 -28.59 -3.06 -10.52
N ASN A 113 -28.50 -2.24 -9.47
CA ASN A 113 -28.87 -0.82 -9.46
C ASN A 113 -27.84 0.14 -10.05
N ASN A 114 -26.79 -0.39 -10.69
CA ASN A 114 -25.62 0.34 -11.21
C ASN A 114 -24.67 0.90 -10.15
N ASP A 115 -24.85 0.62 -8.89
CA ASP A 115 -23.91 0.98 -7.85
C ASP A 115 -22.60 0.19 -8.01
N ILE A 116 -21.48 0.87 -7.80
CA ILE A 116 -20.17 0.27 -7.89
C ILE A 116 -19.58 0.21 -6.48
N TRP A 117 -19.32 -1.00 -6.04
CA TRP A 117 -18.75 -1.30 -4.74
C TRP A 117 -17.29 -1.73 -4.88
N CYS A 118 -16.48 -1.26 -3.96
CA CYS A 118 -15.05 -1.56 -3.90
C CYS A 118 -14.74 -2.21 -2.55
N ALA A 119 -14.16 -3.39 -2.57
CA ALA A 119 -13.67 -4.09 -1.38
C ALA A 119 -12.18 -3.80 -1.20
N GLY A 120 -11.84 -3.03 -0.18
CA GLY A 120 -10.50 -2.81 0.30
C GLY A 120 -10.01 -3.94 1.21
N LEU A 121 -8.87 -3.72 1.87
CA LEU A 121 -8.34 -4.69 2.84
C LEU A 121 -9.09 -4.65 4.18
N TYR A 122 -9.52 -3.45 4.61
CA TYR A 122 -10.16 -3.24 5.92
C TYR A 122 -11.55 -2.64 5.81
N SER A 123 -11.94 -2.08 4.67
CA SER A 123 -13.18 -1.33 4.50
C SER A 123 -13.83 -1.61 3.15
N ILE A 124 -15.13 -1.36 3.08
CA ILE A 124 -15.91 -1.42 1.84
C ILE A 124 -16.27 0.02 1.46
N TYR A 125 -16.20 0.32 0.19
CA TYR A 125 -16.47 1.65 -0.34
C TYR A 125 -17.54 1.59 -1.42
N LEU A 126 -18.39 2.60 -1.45
CA LEU A 126 -19.36 2.85 -2.53
C LEU A 126 -18.86 4.00 -3.39
N LEU A 127 -18.88 3.83 -4.70
CA LEU A 127 -18.58 4.91 -5.64
C LEU A 127 -19.75 5.89 -5.70
N ASN A 128 -19.48 7.13 -5.30
CA ASN A 128 -20.43 8.24 -5.42
C ASN A 128 -19.83 9.29 -6.34
N HIS A 129 -20.39 9.41 -7.56
CA HIS A 129 -19.84 10.23 -8.65
C HIS A 129 -18.38 9.81 -8.96
N ASP A 130 -17.38 10.63 -8.64
CA ASP A 130 -15.96 10.37 -8.86
C ASP A 130 -15.17 10.23 -7.55
N SER A 131 -15.83 9.83 -6.46
CA SER A 131 -15.21 9.67 -5.14
C SER A 131 -15.72 8.41 -4.43
N TRP A 132 -14.84 7.72 -3.75
CA TRP A 132 -15.18 6.58 -2.92
C TRP A 132 -15.67 7.06 -1.56
N LYS A 133 -16.78 6.53 -1.09
CA LYS A 133 -17.32 6.78 0.23
C LYS A 133 -17.27 5.48 1.03
N GLU A 134 -16.62 5.52 2.20
CA GLU A 134 -16.61 4.38 3.12
C GLU A 134 -18.02 4.11 3.65
N TYR A 135 -18.34 2.81 3.73
CA TYR A 135 -19.68 2.34 4.12
C TYR A 135 -19.65 1.65 5.50
#